data_7837824d76716af535f9425c92c21423
#
_entry.id   7837824d76716af535f9425c92c21423
#
_cell.length_a   1.000
_cell.length_b   1.000
_cell.length_c   1.000
_cell.angle_alpha   90.00
_cell.angle_beta   90.00
_cell.angle_gamma   90.00
#
_symmetry.space_group_name_H-M   'P 1'
#
loop_
_entity.id
_entity.type
_entity.pdbx_description
1 polymer ?
#
loop_
_entity_poly.entity_id
_entity_poly.type
_entity_poly.pdbx_seq_one_letter_code
_entity_poly.pdbx_strand_id
1 'polypeptide(L)'
;MNKLIPLAILLVLLVGCVPAATPEPPTATQPPPPAATDTAIPPTAMPIPTETPLPPSPTPAKVVLELVSPTGSKSLTMADLEALPATEGQAGIKSSTGKITVPALFTGISLIDLANLVGGLQPDMGMDIVAKDGYIMTFSHDQINNGDFISYDPATGDEKKEPEKLTVIVAYQREGQPIPEDGEGPLRLAIISEKNNQVTDGHWSVKWINKVELKPLGKEWSLKMNGILEKEVDRNSFQSCASPSCHQATWKDDKAQIWAGVPLWRLLGEVDDNIEHEGLAYNEKLADIGYLIQIIATDGYSVTLESAMTKRNNDLLVAYVVNENPLPDKYFPLRLVGNQLKKNQLIGAIDSINLIIDPKLAAELKAATPPPTAAPTPEPTESAEPAAALAPGDLLLTGAVEQEVLLKESDLKGMNVVKITAEHPKKGKMDFEGVLLSELFALAKPKPEATKVVITASDGFSAEVALADIVVCPNCLLAFTDEAGVYQLVLPDLPSNTWVKQVVKIEFK
;
A
#
# COMPACT_ATOMS: atom_id res chain seq x y z
N MET A 1 8.42 37.93 52.58
CA MET A 1 9.28 37.03 53.39
C MET A 1 9.86 36.01 52.40
N ASN A 2 11.15 36.23 52.12
CA ASN A 2 11.94 35.42 51.18
C ASN A 2 12.25 34.03 51.76
N LYS A 3 12.09 32.97 50.98
CA LYS A 3 12.81 31.71 51.27
C LYS A 3 13.52 31.28 49.98
N LEU A 4 14.82 31.48 49.99
CA LEU A 4 15.82 30.96 49.08
C LEU A 4 15.97 29.43 49.33
N ILE A 5 16.00 28.65 48.29
CA ILE A 5 16.38 27.21 48.30
C ILE A 5 17.72 27.13 47.54
N PRO A 6 18.75 26.50 48.10
CA PRO A 6 20.07 26.46 47.48
C PRO A 6 20.17 25.40 46.38
N LEU A 7 20.87 25.82 45.33
CA LEU A 7 21.27 25.02 44.17
C LEU A 7 22.46 24.10 44.58
N ALA A 8 22.26 22.80 44.60
CA ALA A 8 23.35 21.84 44.81
C ALA A 8 23.97 21.50 43.45
N ILE A 9 25.21 21.97 43.26
CA ILE A 9 26.04 21.63 42.10
C ILE A 9 26.67 20.25 42.35
N LEU A 10 26.28 19.25 41.52
CA LEU A 10 26.92 17.93 41.54
C LEU A 10 28.09 17.94 40.55
N LEU A 11 29.30 17.92 41.08
CA LEU A 11 30.56 17.85 40.35
C LEU A 11 30.84 16.38 39.99
N VAL A 12 30.70 16.01 38.72
CA VAL A 12 31.08 14.67 38.22
C VAL A 12 32.56 14.70 37.82
N LEU A 13 33.39 14.01 38.59
CA LEU A 13 34.80 13.77 38.26
C LEU A 13 34.89 12.70 37.16
N LEU A 14 35.36 13.10 35.97
CA LEU A 14 35.78 12.19 34.89
C LEU A 14 37.16 11.62 35.24
N VAL A 15 37.21 10.35 35.62
CA VAL A 15 38.45 9.58 35.73
C VAL A 15 38.79 9.03 34.34
N GLY A 16 39.81 9.59 33.73
CA GLY A 16 40.34 9.09 32.44
C GLY A 16 41.16 7.81 32.70
N CYS A 17 40.78 6.72 32.04
CA CYS A 17 41.62 5.52 31.95
C CYS A 17 42.62 5.68 30.81
N VAL A 18 43.93 5.69 31.15
CA VAL A 18 45.06 5.58 30.26
C VAL A 18 45.26 4.09 29.92
N PRO A 19 45.38 3.68 28.68
CA PRO A 19 45.71 2.29 28.36
C PRO A 19 47.18 1.99 28.65
N ALA A 20 47.41 0.91 29.43
CA ALA A 20 48.74 0.39 29.75
C ALA A 20 49.42 -0.20 28.49
N ALA A 21 50.69 0.12 28.32
CA ALA A 21 51.55 -0.41 27.24
C ALA A 21 51.79 -1.92 27.45
N THR A 22 51.62 -2.67 26.39
CA THR A 22 51.97 -4.10 26.29
C THR A 22 53.48 -4.26 26.16
N PRO A 23 54.16 -5.14 26.96
CA PRO A 23 55.58 -5.39 26.78
C PRO A 23 55.88 -6.24 25.55
N GLU A 24 56.92 -5.86 24.82
CA GLU A 24 57.49 -6.64 23.68
C GLU A 24 58.03 -8.00 24.17
N PRO A 25 57.90 -9.07 23.36
CA PRO A 25 58.54 -10.36 23.66
C PRO A 25 60.04 -10.34 23.35
N PRO A 26 60.87 -11.10 24.12
CA PRO A 26 62.31 -11.09 23.95
C PRO A 26 62.76 -11.75 22.65
N THR A 27 63.78 -11.14 22.04
CA THR A 27 64.46 -11.61 20.83
C THR A 27 65.18 -12.96 21.11
N ALA A 28 64.78 -13.98 20.36
CA ALA A 28 65.41 -15.29 20.40
C ALA A 28 66.73 -15.26 19.63
N THR A 29 67.81 -15.59 20.35
CA THR A 29 69.19 -15.75 19.83
C THR A 29 69.30 -17.04 18.98
N GLN A 30 69.74 -16.88 17.79
CA GLN A 30 69.98 -17.98 16.77
C GLN A 30 71.16 -18.86 17.19
N PRO A 31 71.03 -20.20 17.23
CA PRO A 31 72.15 -21.08 17.43
C PRO A 31 72.96 -21.31 16.13
N PRO A 32 74.22 -21.65 16.19
CA PRO A 32 75.14 -21.82 15.02
C PRO A 32 74.80 -23.07 14.22
N PRO A 33 75.19 -23.11 12.92
CA PRO A 33 74.86 -24.21 12.02
C PRO A 33 75.67 -25.49 12.33
N PRO A 34 75.08 -26.68 12.26
CA PRO A 34 75.76 -27.94 12.34
C PRO A 34 76.39 -28.32 11.00
N ALA A 35 77.53 -29.02 11.09
CA ALA A 35 78.34 -29.47 10.02
C ALA A 35 77.70 -30.53 9.10
N ALA A 36 78.09 -30.53 7.84
CA ALA A 36 77.64 -31.43 6.79
C ALA A 36 77.94 -32.91 7.11
N THR A 37 76.96 -33.78 6.97
CA THR A 37 77.22 -35.22 6.86
C THR A 37 76.18 -35.88 5.92
N ASP A 38 76.73 -36.51 4.92
CA ASP A 38 76.22 -37.60 4.10
C ASP A 38 74.76 -37.69 3.57
N THR A 39 74.74 -37.77 2.27
CA THR A 39 73.71 -38.05 1.32
C THR A 39 72.94 -39.35 1.62
N ALA A 40 71.67 -39.25 2.02
CA ALA A 40 70.76 -40.37 1.92
C ALA A 40 69.70 -40.06 0.84
N ILE A 41 69.41 -41.05 0.02
CA ILE A 41 68.48 -41.04 -1.10
C ILE A 41 67.03 -40.70 -0.55
N PRO A 42 66.31 -39.71 -1.14
CA PRO A 42 64.99 -39.37 -0.65
C PRO A 42 63.96 -40.48 -0.94
N PRO A 43 63.08 -40.83 0.02
CA PRO A 43 61.97 -41.74 -0.26
C PRO A 43 60.95 -41.03 -1.19
N THR A 44 60.49 -41.77 -2.18
CA THR A 44 59.48 -41.35 -3.13
C THR A 44 58.20 -40.85 -2.33
N ALA A 45 57.90 -39.56 -2.50
CA ALA A 45 56.73 -38.95 -1.89
C ALA A 45 55.47 -39.66 -2.40
N MET A 46 54.69 -40.23 -1.50
CA MET A 46 53.32 -40.67 -1.77
C MET A 46 52.49 -39.44 -2.14
N PRO A 47 51.59 -39.53 -3.12
CA PRO A 47 50.72 -38.41 -3.46
C PRO A 47 49.85 -38.08 -2.25
N ILE A 48 49.84 -36.82 -1.82
CA ILE A 48 48.93 -36.28 -0.83
C ILE A 48 47.54 -36.41 -1.42
N PRO A 49 46.55 -37.00 -0.71
CA PRO A 49 45.17 -37.02 -1.19
C PRO A 49 44.69 -35.58 -1.37
N THR A 50 44.35 -35.23 -2.61
CA THR A 50 43.71 -33.95 -2.91
C THR A 50 42.35 -33.95 -2.18
N GLU A 51 42.20 -33.07 -1.18
CA GLU A 51 40.92 -32.86 -0.53
C GLU A 51 39.88 -32.45 -1.59
N THR A 52 38.90 -33.29 -1.81
CA THR A 52 37.73 -32.95 -2.64
C THR A 52 37.06 -31.75 -1.98
N PRO A 53 36.88 -30.61 -2.69
CA PRO A 53 36.21 -29.46 -2.11
C PRO A 53 34.83 -29.91 -1.63
N LEU A 54 34.52 -29.64 -0.36
CA LEU A 54 33.17 -29.84 0.17
C LEU A 54 32.18 -29.04 -0.72
N PRO A 55 31.05 -29.65 -1.10
CA PRO A 55 30.00 -28.90 -1.81
C PRO A 55 29.64 -27.66 -1.00
N PRO A 56 29.40 -26.52 -1.66
CA PRO A 56 28.97 -25.29 -0.96
C PRO A 56 27.78 -25.57 -0.09
N SER A 57 27.84 -25.13 1.16
CA SER A 57 26.72 -25.22 2.10
C SER A 57 25.48 -24.58 1.45
N PRO A 58 24.32 -25.22 1.40
CA PRO A 58 23.14 -24.66 0.76
C PRO A 58 22.81 -23.32 1.40
N THR A 59 22.69 -22.28 0.57
CA THR A 59 22.19 -20.97 1.03
C THR A 59 20.82 -21.20 1.66
N PRO A 60 20.55 -20.68 2.86
CA PRO A 60 19.25 -20.85 3.49
C PRO A 60 18.14 -20.31 2.55
N ALA A 61 17.12 -21.10 2.32
CA ALA A 61 16.03 -20.74 1.44
C ALA A 61 15.30 -19.49 2.00
N LYS A 62 14.97 -18.54 1.12
CA LYS A 62 14.28 -17.29 1.49
C LYS A 62 12.87 -17.59 1.99
N VAL A 63 12.56 -17.20 3.23
CA VAL A 63 11.19 -17.21 3.76
C VAL A 63 10.36 -16.19 3.01
N VAL A 64 9.19 -16.58 2.50
CA VAL A 64 8.27 -15.72 1.74
C VAL A 64 6.95 -15.48 2.48
N LEU A 65 6.57 -16.37 3.42
CA LEU A 65 5.35 -16.26 4.20
C LEU A 65 5.57 -16.70 5.64
N GLU A 66 5.12 -15.88 6.58
CA GLU A 66 5.02 -16.23 7.99
C GLU A 66 3.56 -16.53 8.34
N LEU A 67 3.32 -17.69 8.94
CA LEU A 67 2.04 -18.05 9.54
C LEU A 67 2.16 -17.92 11.05
N VAL A 68 1.22 -17.20 11.66
CA VAL A 68 1.21 -16.97 13.11
C VAL A 68 -0.18 -17.29 13.66
N SER A 69 -0.23 -17.97 14.79
CA SER A 69 -1.46 -18.23 15.54
C SER A 69 -1.20 -18.21 17.04
N PRO A 70 -2.22 -18.16 17.89
CA PRO A 70 -2.04 -18.28 19.35
C PRO A 70 -1.40 -19.60 19.77
N THR A 71 -1.44 -20.64 18.94
CA THR A 71 -0.90 -21.99 19.24
C THR A 71 0.46 -22.25 18.64
N GLY A 72 0.97 -21.39 17.74
CA GLY A 72 2.27 -21.54 17.13
C GLY A 72 2.50 -20.69 15.90
N SER A 73 3.70 -20.81 15.34
CA SER A 73 4.07 -20.12 14.11
C SER A 73 4.84 -21.02 13.16
N LYS A 74 4.81 -20.71 11.87
CA LYS A 74 5.52 -21.44 10.83
C LYS A 74 6.01 -20.46 9.75
N SER A 75 7.30 -20.58 9.39
CA SER A 75 7.87 -19.83 8.27
C SER A 75 7.91 -20.74 7.05
N LEU A 76 7.42 -20.24 5.91
CA LEU A 76 7.34 -20.98 4.66
C LEU A 76 8.19 -20.33 3.59
N THR A 77 8.94 -21.16 2.87
CA THR A 77 9.61 -20.80 1.63
C THR A 77 8.66 -21.00 0.44
N MET A 78 9.03 -20.54 -0.75
CA MET A 78 8.24 -20.81 -1.95
C MET A 78 8.11 -22.32 -2.22
N ALA A 79 9.19 -23.07 -2.04
CA ALA A 79 9.16 -24.52 -2.21
C ALA A 79 8.22 -25.23 -1.21
N ASP A 80 8.11 -24.70 0.02
CA ASP A 80 7.16 -25.23 1.00
C ASP A 80 5.71 -24.98 0.56
N LEU A 81 5.42 -23.80 -0.01
CA LEU A 81 4.09 -23.46 -0.52
C LEU A 81 3.73 -24.33 -1.73
N GLU A 82 4.64 -24.49 -2.69
CA GLU A 82 4.43 -25.31 -3.88
C GLU A 82 4.27 -26.81 -3.58
N ALA A 83 4.74 -27.26 -2.41
CA ALA A 83 4.55 -28.64 -1.95
C ALA A 83 3.18 -28.89 -1.29
N LEU A 84 2.41 -27.83 -0.98
CA LEU A 84 1.05 -27.95 -0.44
C LEU A 84 0.03 -28.18 -1.56
N PRO A 85 -1.16 -28.73 -1.24
CA PRO A 85 -2.24 -28.86 -2.20
C PRO A 85 -2.60 -27.51 -2.82
N ALA A 86 -2.39 -27.37 -4.13
CA ALA A 86 -2.73 -26.15 -4.84
C ALA A 86 -4.24 -26.07 -5.12
N THR A 87 -4.78 -24.86 -5.05
CA THR A 87 -6.15 -24.54 -5.43
C THR A 87 -6.09 -23.54 -6.59
N GLU A 88 -6.88 -23.78 -7.63
CA GLU A 88 -6.95 -22.95 -8.82
C GLU A 88 -8.35 -22.38 -9.02
N GLY A 89 -8.43 -21.16 -9.58
CA GLY A 89 -9.70 -20.57 -9.95
C GLY A 89 -9.55 -19.16 -10.53
N GLN A 90 -10.68 -18.62 -10.99
CA GLN A 90 -10.78 -17.35 -11.66
C GLN A 90 -11.02 -16.25 -10.64
N ALA A 91 -10.21 -15.21 -10.65
CA ALA A 91 -10.40 -14.02 -9.82
C ALA A 91 -10.21 -12.73 -10.62
N GLY A 92 -11.13 -11.82 -10.45
CA GLY A 92 -11.07 -10.44 -10.94
C GLY A 92 -11.54 -9.48 -9.86
N ILE A 93 -11.38 -8.19 -10.08
CA ILE A 93 -11.73 -7.17 -9.11
C ILE A 93 -12.55 -6.04 -9.74
N LYS A 94 -13.44 -5.47 -8.94
CA LYS A 94 -14.04 -4.17 -9.17
C LYS A 94 -13.36 -3.16 -8.23
N SER A 95 -12.74 -2.13 -8.79
CA SER A 95 -12.14 -1.06 -7.98
C SER A 95 -13.21 -0.20 -7.32
N SER A 96 -12.84 0.61 -6.33
CA SER A 96 -13.70 1.63 -5.72
C SER A 96 -14.29 2.62 -6.73
N THR A 97 -13.65 2.76 -7.89
CA THR A 97 -14.06 3.64 -9.00
C THR A 97 -14.96 2.94 -10.02
N GLY A 98 -15.36 1.71 -9.73
CA GLY A 98 -16.16 0.91 -10.64
C GLY A 98 -15.38 0.25 -11.79
N LYS A 99 -14.06 0.49 -11.92
CA LYS A 99 -13.23 -0.15 -12.95
C LYS A 99 -13.16 -1.66 -12.70
N ILE A 100 -13.50 -2.44 -13.73
CA ILE A 100 -13.42 -3.90 -13.69
C ILE A 100 -12.04 -4.35 -14.21
N THR A 101 -11.37 -5.17 -13.42
CA THR A 101 -10.29 -6.03 -13.91
C THR A 101 -10.89 -7.41 -14.13
N VAL A 102 -10.89 -7.85 -15.38
CA VAL A 102 -11.50 -9.13 -15.76
C VAL A 102 -10.86 -10.30 -15.04
N PRO A 103 -11.60 -11.39 -14.77
CA PRO A 103 -11.05 -12.57 -14.13
C PRO A 103 -9.88 -13.17 -14.89
N ALA A 104 -8.85 -13.56 -14.15
CA ALA A 104 -7.69 -14.31 -14.61
C ALA A 104 -7.52 -15.56 -13.76
N LEU A 105 -6.85 -16.59 -14.28
CA LEU A 105 -6.57 -17.82 -13.54
C LEU A 105 -5.47 -17.56 -12.51
N PHE A 106 -5.76 -17.89 -11.24
CA PHE A 106 -4.80 -17.87 -10.15
C PHE A 106 -4.62 -19.26 -9.56
N THR A 107 -3.37 -19.57 -9.17
CA THR A 107 -3.00 -20.80 -8.47
C THR A 107 -2.34 -20.43 -7.15
N GLY A 108 -2.73 -21.08 -6.07
CA GLY A 108 -2.22 -20.80 -4.74
C GLY A 108 -2.70 -21.80 -3.69
N ILE A 109 -2.54 -21.43 -2.42
CA ILE A 109 -2.95 -22.25 -1.28
C ILE A 109 -4.16 -21.60 -0.61
N SER A 110 -5.18 -22.39 -0.30
CA SER A 110 -6.36 -21.88 0.40
C SER A 110 -5.99 -21.37 1.80
N LEU A 111 -6.68 -20.30 2.27
CA LEU A 111 -6.47 -19.82 3.63
C LEU A 111 -6.82 -20.87 4.68
N ILE A 112 -7.75 -21.77 4.38
CA ILE A 112 -8.10 -22.89 5.27
C ILE A 112 -6.91 -23.85 5.42
N ASP A 113 -6.26 -24.21 4.30
CA ASP A 113 -5.11 -25.13 4.34
C ASP A 113 -3.91 -24.49 5.05
N LEU A 114 -3.67 -23.18 4.83
CA LEU A 114 -2.65 -22.44 5.57
C LEU A 114 -2.95 -22.40 7.07
N ALA A 115 -4.21 -22.14 7.46
CA ALA A 115 -4.63 -22.15 8.86
C ALA A 115 -4.37 -23.49 9.53
N ASN A 116 -4.66 -24.59 8.83
CA ASN A 116 -4.49 -25.94 9.35
C ASN A 116 -3.02 -26.27 9.70
N LEU A 117 -2.05 -25.57 9.09
CA LEU A 117 -0.63 -25.73 9.42
C LEU A 117 -0.25 -25.18 10.81
N VAL A 118 -1.10 -24.32 11.39
CA VAL A 118 -0.84 -23.63 12.67
C VAL A 118 -2.00 -23.75 13.66
N GLY A 119 -2.79 -24.84 13.58
CA GLY A 119 -3.83 -25.18 14.55
C GLY A 119 -5.28 -24.99 14.09
N GLY A 120 -5.49 -24.48 12.86
CA GLY A 120 -6.81 -24.30 12.26
C GLY A 120 -7.52 -23.02 12.71
N LEU A 121 -8.45 -22.55 11.88
CA LEU A 121 -9.27 -21.36 12.14
C LEU A 121 -10.52 -21.76 12.93
N GLN A 122 -10.67 -21.23 14.14
CA GLN A 122 -11.86 -21.49 14.98
C GLN A 122 -12.97 -20.47 14.68
N PRO A 123 -14.25 -20.76 15.02
CA PRO A 123 -15.39 -19.88 14.71
C PRO A 123 -15.31 -18.47 15.30
N ASP A 124 -14.59 -18.28 16.41
CA ASP A 124 -14.37 -16.98 17.06
C ASP A 124 -13.08 -16.28 16.63
N MET A 125 -12.42 -16.81 15.59
CA MET A 125 -11.17 -16.28 15.05
C MET A 125 -11.38 -15.70 13.66
N GLY A 126 -10.39 -14.92 13.26
CA GLY A 126 -10.19 -14.45 11.90
C GLY A 126 -8.73 -14.48 11.51
N MET A 127 -8.47 -14.06 10.30
CA MET A 127 -7.14 -13.98 9.73
C MET A 127 -6.82 -12.58 9.28
N ASP A 128 -5.70 -12.04 9.78
CA ASP A 128 -5.07 -10.87 9.18
C ASP A 128 -4.14 -11.30 8.06
N ILE A 129 -4.38 -10.78 6.89
CA ILE A 129 -3.49 -10.88 5.74
C ILE A 129 -2.67 -9.61 5.69
N VAL A 130 -1.37 -9.74 5.95
CA VAL A 130 -0.46 -8.59 6.09
C VAL A 130 0.47 -8.52 4.90
N ALA A 131 0.55 -7.35 4.30
CA ALA A 131 1.46 -7.03 3.21
C ALA A 131 2.76 -6.40 3.70
N LYS A 132 3.82 -6.44 2.89
CA LYS A 132 5.13 -5.84 3.18
C LYS A 132 5.07 -4.33 3.40
N ASP A 133 4.12 -3.65 2.78
CA ASP A 133 3.92 -2.20 2.90
C ASP A 133 3.11 -1.79 4.14
N GLY A 134 2.68 -2.77 4.95
CA GLY A 134 1.89 -2.56 6.15
C GLY A 134 0.38 -2.54 5.92
N TYR A 135 -0.11 -2.80 4.70
CA TYR A 135 -1.54 -3.01 4.48
C TYR A 135 -2.01 -4.28 5.18
N ILE A 136 -3.16 -4.22 5.83
CA ILE A 136 -3.76 -5.34 6.55
C ILE A 136 -5.21 -5.50 6.12
N MET A 137 -5.61 -6.71 5.79
CA MET A 137 -6.99 -7.10 5.55
C MET A 137 -7.35 -8.23 6.50
N THR A 138 -8.43 -8.06 7.25
CA THR A 138 -8.95 -9.07 8.18
C THR A 138 -10.13 -9.80 7.55
N PHE A 139 -10.10 -11.12 7.55
CA PHE A 139 -11.20 -11.98 7.14
C PHE A 139 -11.75 -12.73 8.35
N SER A 140 -13.08 -12.81 8.47
CA SER A 140 -13.72 -13.63 9.49
C SER A 140 -13.68 -15.12 9.14
N HIS A 141 -13.89 -15.97 10.16
CA HIS A 141 -14.08 -17.41 9.96
C HIS A 141 -15.15 -17.69 8.89
N ASP A 142 -16.29 -17.00 8.95
CA ASP A 142 -17.42 -17.26 8.06
C ASP A 142 -17.12 -16.83 6.62
N GLN A 143 -16.46 -15.69 6.41
CA GLN A 143 -16.01 -15.31 5.07
C GLN A 143 -15.10 -16.35 4.44
N ILE A 144 -14.15 -16.89 5.22
CA ILE A 144 -13.20 -17.88 4.70
C ILE A 144 -13.85 -19.23 4.45
N ASN A 145 -14.73 -19.72 5.37
CA ASN A 145 -15.33 -21.05 5.27
C ASN A 145 -16.54 -21.08 4.34
N ASN A 146 -17.38 -20.06 4.36
CA ASN A 146 -18.61 -20.01 3.57
C ASN A 146 -18.38 -19.39 2.19
N GLY A 147 -17.33 -18.58 2.05
CA GLY A 147 -17.08 -17.80 0.83
C GLY A 147 -18.08 -16.66 0.64
N ASP A 148 -18.53 -16.07 1.75
CA ASP A 148 -19.52 -14.97 1.76
C ASP A 148 -18.87 -13.66 1.40
N PHE A 149 -18.88 -13.34 0.12
CA PHE A 149 -18.37 -12.09 -0.43
C PHE A 149 -19.38 -11.49 -1.40
N ILE A 150 -19.53 -10.19 -1.35
CA ILE A 150 -20.24 -9.47 -2.40
C ILE A 150 -19.46 -9.65 -3.70
N SER A 151 -20.15 -10.04 -4.75
CA SER A 151 -19.55 -10.19 -6.07
C SER A 151 -20.36 -9.46 -7.13
N TYR A 152 -19.70 -9.12 -8.22
CA TYR A 152 -20.25 -8.32 -9.28
C TYR A 152 -20.10 -9.04 -10.63
N ASP A 153 -20.99 -8.75 -11.55
CA ASP A 153 -20.88 -9.20 -12.93
C ASP A 153 -19.68 -8.50 -13.62
N PRO A 154 -18.74 -9.23 -14.20
CA PRO A 154 -17.56 -8.62 -14.81
C PRO A 154 -17.83 -7.78 -16.06
N ALA A 155 -19.00 -7.96 -16.71
CA ALA A 155 -19.34 -7.21 -17.92
C ALA A 155 -20.10 -5.91 -17.59
N THR A 156 -20.95 -5.91 -16.56
CA THR A 156 -21.79 -4.76 -16.21
C THR A 156 -21.34 -4.04 -14.95
N GLY A 157 -20.62 -4.70 -14.06
CA GLY A 157 -20.27 -4.18 -12.75
C GLY A 157 -21.43 -4.22 -11.73
N ASP A 158 -22.58 -4.80 -12.10
CA ASP A 158 -23.73 -4.91 -11.21
C ASP A 158 -23.51 -6.01 -10.16
N GLU A 159 -24.03 -5.79 -8.97
CA GLU A 159 -23.97 -6.77 -7.89
C GLU A 159 -24.76 -8.03 -8.24
N LYS A 160 -24.14 -9.21 -8.04
CA LYS A 160 -24.78 -10.50 -8.27
C LYS A 160 -25.64 -10.89 -7.08
N LYS A 161 -26.92 -11.14 -7.33
CA LYS A 161 -27.88 -11.59 -6.30
C LYS A 161 -27.64 -13.01 -5.82
N GLU A 162 -27.08 -13.86 -6.69
CA GLU A 162 -26.76 -15.25 -6.42
C GLU A 162 -25.28 -15.48 -6.82
N PRO A 163 -24.34 -15.09 -5.96
CA PRO A 163 -22.93 -15.34 -6.22
C PRO A 163 -22.61 -16.85 -6.18
N GLU A 164 -21.68 -17.28 -7.00
CA GLU A 164 -21.10 -18.63 -6.85
C GLU A 164 -20.22 -18.64 -5.60
N LYS A 165 -20.04 -19.85 -5.02
CA LYS A 165 -19.15 -20.00 -3.87
C LYS A 165 -17.74 -19.53 -4.22
N LEU A 166 -17.19 -18.71 -3.34
CA LEU A 166 -15.86 -18.16 -3.46
C LEU A 166 -14.90 -18.83 -2.49
N THR A 167 -13.64 -18.92 -2.90
CA THR A 167 -12.56 -19.46 -2.07
C THR A 167 -11.42 -18.43 -2.02
N VAL A 168 -10.91 -18.17 -0.82
CA VAL A 168 -9.78 -17.24 -0.63
C VAL A 168 -8.48 -18.01 -0.66
N ILE A 169 -7.55 -17.61 -1.53
CA ILE A 169 -6.22 -18.22 -1.65
C ILE A 169 -5.11 -17.19 -1.51
N VAL A 170 -3.97 -17.62 -0.98
CA VAL A 170 -2.70 -16.92 -1.17
C VAL A 170 -2.10 -17.46 -2.46
N ALA A 171 -2.24 -16.68 -3.52
CA ALA A 171 -1.80 -17.03 -4.86
C ALA A 171 -0.31 -16.72 -5.05
N TYR A 172 0.39 -17.62 -5.73
CA TYR A 172 1.79 -17.50 -6.14
C TYR A 172 1.98 -17.56 -7.66
N GLN A 173 0.92 -17.93 -8.42
CA GLN A 173 0.91 -17.88 -9.89
C GLN A 173 -0.34 -17.18 -10.40
N ARG A 174 -0.19 -16.53 -11.57
CA ARG A 174 -1.26 -15.97 -12.38
C ARG A 174 -1.05 -16.43 -13.81
N GLU A 175 -2.10 -16.99 -14.46
CA GLU A 175 -2.03 -17.52 -15.82
C GLU A 175 -0.87 -18.52 -16.01
N GLY A 176 -0.62 -19.36 -14.97
CA GLY A 176 0.45 -20.36 -14.97
C GLY A 176 1.88 -19.79 -14.83
N GLN A 177 2.02 -18.49 -14.60
CA GLN A 177 3.33 -17.82 -14.40
C GLN A 177 3.47 -17.36 -12.95
N PRO A 178 4.69 -17.42 -12.36
CA PRO A 178 4.94 -16.84 -11.05
C PRO A 178 4.58 -15.35 -11.01
N ILE A 179 4.01 -14.90 -9.88
CA ILE A 179 3.69 -13.49 -9.69
C ILE A 179 4.98 -12.71 -9.38
N PRO A 180 5.36 -11.69 -10.19
CA PRO A 180 6.62 -10.98 -10.02
C PRO A 180 6.72 -10.23 -8.68
N GLU A 181 7.89 -10.27 -8.02
CA GLU A 181 8.13 -9.56 -6.74
C GLU A 181 8.05 -8.03 -6.88
N ASP A 182 8.45 -7.48 -8.01
CA ASP A 182 8.41 -6.05 -8.34
C ASP A 182 7.03 -5.56 -8.78
N GLY A 183 6.13 -6.50 -9.09
CA GLY A 183 4.73 -6.23 -9.42
C GLY A 183 3.79 -6.34 -8.23
N GLU A 184 3.14 -7.49 -8.08
CA GLU A 184 2.12 -7.76 -7.04
C GLU A 184 2.51 -8.89 -6.08
N GLY A 185 3.67 -9.52 -6.31
CA GLY A 185 4.09 -10.77 -5.67
C GLY A 185 5.28 -10.66 -4.70
N PRO A 186 5.88 -11.79 -4.37
CA PRO A 186 5.64 -13.11 -4.95
C PRO A 186 4.30 -13.74 -4.54
N LEU A 187 3.63 -13.21 -3.51
CA LEU A 187 2.36 -13.69 -2.99
C LEU A 187 1.33 -12.57 -3.00
N ARG A 188 0.11 -12.89 -3.45
CA ARG A 188 -1.04 -12.00 -3.37
C ARG A 188 -2.30 -12.75 -2.97
N LEU A 189 -3.29 -12.04 -2.44
CA LEU A 189 -4.60 -12.61 -2.18
C LEU A 189 -5.42 -12.63 -3.46
N ALA A 190 -6.11 -13.75 -3.69
CA ALA A 190 -7.12 -13.86 -4.72
C ALA A 190 -8.37 -14.53 -4.12
N ILE A 191 -9.54 -13.97 -4.42
CA ILE A 191 -10.83 -14.57 -4.09
C ILE A 191 -11.34 -15.19 -5.38
N ILE A 192 -11.25 -16.52 -5.46
CA ILE A 192 -11.45 -17.27 -6.67
C ILE A 192 -12.81 -17.96 -6.75
N SER A 193 -13.29 -18.17 -7.96
CA SER A 193 -14.42 -19.03 -8.29
C SER A 193 -14.04 -20.00 -9.39
N GLU A 194 -14.86 -21.05 -9.59
CA GLU A 194 -14.65 -22.01 -10.68
C GLU A 194 -14.82 -21.39 -12.07
N LYS A 195 -15.65 -20.35 -12.19
CA LYS A 195 -15.95 -19.69 -13.45
C LYS A 195 -15.46 -18.24 -13.47
N ASN A 196 -15.30 -17.72 -14.68
CA ASN A 196 -14.88 -16.33 -14.93
C ASN A 196 -16.06 -15.33 -14.99
N ASN A 197 -17.15 -15.59 -14.28
CA ASN A 197 -18.42 -14.88 -14.37
C ASN A 197 -18.69 -13.96 -13.18
N GLN A 198 -17.70 -13.67 -12.35
CA GLN A 198 -17.82 -12.74 -11.23
C GLN A 198 -16.47 -12.15 -10.83
N VAL A 199 -16.53 -10.97 -10.26
CA VAL A 199 -15.40 -10.26 -9.68
C VAL A 199 -15.77 -9.80 -8.27
N THR A 200 -14.79 -9.58 -7.42
CA THR A 200 -15.00 -9.12 -6.05
C THR A 200 -14.47 -7.70 -5.86
N ASP A 201 -14.74 -7.09 -4.72
CA ASP A 201 -14.20 -5.77 -4.42
C ASP A 201 -12.65 -5.78 -4.36
N GLY A 202 -12.06 -4.75 -4.94
CA GLY A 202 -10.60 -4.63 -5.06
C GLY A 202 -9.87 -4.48 -3.73
N HIS A 203 -10.54 -3.97 -2.67
CA HIS A 203 -9.90 -3.78 -1.37
C HIS A 203 -9.51 -5.12 -0.70
N TRP A 204 -10.16 -6.24 -1.06
CA TRP A 204 -9.78 -7.57 -0.58
C TRP A 204 -8.55 -8.16 -1.29
N SER A 205 -8.06 -7.52 -2.34
CA SER A 205 -6.97 -8.02 -3.18
C SER A 205 -5.59 -7.58 -2.64
N VAL A 206 -5.18 -8.12 -1.51
CA VAL A 206 -3.90 -7.79 -0.87
C VAL A 206 -2.73 -8.26 -1.72
N LYS A 207 -1.77 -7.36 -1.98
CA LYS A 207 -0.53 -7.63 -2.73
C LYS A 207 0.65 -7.74 -1.76
N TRP A 208 1.76 -8.32 -2.22
CA TRP A 208 3.02 -8.43 -1.45
C TRP A 208 2.84 -9.06 -0.06
N ILE A 209 2.01 -10.08 0.04
CA ILE A 209 1.76 -10.76 1.31
C ILE A 209 3.06 -11.35 1.85
N ASN A 210 3.32 -11.13 3.14
CA ASN A 210 4.44 -11.72 3.84
C ASN A 210 4.05 -12.40 5.16
N LYS A 211 2.83 -12.12 5.69
CA LYS A 211 2.35 -12.75 6.92
C LYS A 211 0.85 -13.02 6.86
N VAL A 212 0.44 -14.15 7.43
CA VAL A 212 -0.94 -14.50 7.74
C VAL A 212 -1.01 -14.78 9.24
N GLU A 213 -1.87 -14.07 9.95
CA GLU A 213 -1.99 -14.16 11.40
C GLU A 213 -3.41 -14.53 11.81
N LEU A 214 -3.56 -15.69 12.47
CA LEU A 214 -4.80 -16.12 13.08
C LEU A 214 -4.92 -15.48 14.46
N LYS A 215 -6.03 -14.81 14.72
CA LYS A 215 -6.29 -14.15 15.99
C LYS A 215 -7.75 -14.23 16.39
N PRO A 216 -8.08 -14.17 17.69
CA PRO A 216 -9.46 -13.98 18.10
C PRO A 216 -10.02 -12.70 17.50
N LEU A 217 -11.19 -12.79 16.87
CA LEU A 217 -11.95 -11.65 16.44
C LEU A 217 -12.79 -11.15 17.61
N GLY A 218 -12.74 -9.85 17.89
CA GLY A 218 -13.70 -9.21 18.78
C GLY A 218 -15.12 -9.26 18.23
N LYS A 219 -16.05 -8.64 18.96
CA LYS A 219 -17.45 -8.50 18.52
C LYS A 219 -17.51 -7.82 17.16
N GLU A 220 -18.40 -8.30 16.30
CA GLU A 220 -18.73 -7.62 15.05
C GLU A 220 -19.42 -6.28 15.34
N TRP A 221 -19.13 -5.31 14.48
CA TRP A 221 -19.73 -4.00 14.50
C TRP A 221 -19.64 -3.36 13.11
N SER A 222 -20.50 -2.40 12.87
CA SER A 222 -20.41 -1.54 11.70
C SER A 222 -20.60 -0.07 12.10
N LEU A 223 -20.11 0.82 11.25
CA LEU A 223 -20.29 2.27 11.35
C LEU A 223 -21.26 2.71 10.26
N LYS A 224 -22.42 3.22 10.63
CA LYS A 224 -23.38 3.80 9.70
C LYS A 224 -23.01 5.24 9.40
N MET A 225 -22.99 5.59 8.14
CA MET A 225 -22.66 6.92 7.67
C MET A 225 -23.74 7.44 6.75
N ASN A 226 -24.31 8.60 7.07
CA ASN A 226 -25.41 9.20 6.34
C ASN A 226 -25.07 10.64 5.96
N GLY A 227 -25.17 10.94 4.67
CA GLY A 227 -24.90 12.25 4.09
C GLY A 227 -25.64 12.42 2.78
N ILE A 228 -24.94 12.78 1.73
CA ILE A 228 -25.45 12.74 0.35
C ILE A 228 -25.67 11.28 -0.09
N LEU A 229 -24.71 10.42 0.27
CA LEU A 229 -24.82 8.97 0.18
C LEU A 229 -25.06 8.37 1.58
N GLU A 230 -25.53 7.14 1.60
CA GLU A 230 -25.65 6.30 2.79
C GLU A 230 -24.68 5.12 2.62
N LYS A 231 -23.83 4.90 3.62
CA LYS A 231 -22.86 3.79 3.63
C LYS A 231 -22.85 3.12 5.00
N GLU A 232 -22.58 1.84 5.00
CA GLU A 232 -22.27 1.07 6.19
C GLU A 232 -20.89 0.48 6.04
N VAL A 233 -19.98 0.84 6.95
CA VAL A 233 -18.58 0.40 6.96
C VAL A 233 -18.45 -0.66 8.04
N ASP A 234 -18.28 -1.90 7.65
CA ASP A 234 -18.04 -3.01 8.57
C ASP A 234 -16.68 -2.92 9.25
N ARG A 235 -16.51 -3.69 10.33
CA ARG A 235 -15.26 -3.72 11.11
C ARG A 235 -14.02 -3.95 10.24
N ASN A 236 -14.08 -4.93 9.33
CA ASN A 236 -12.92 -5.33 8.55
C ASN A 236 -12.51 -4.24 7.57
N SER A 237 -13.49 -3.64 6.89
CA SER A 237 -13.29 -2.49 5.99
C SER A 237 -12.73 -1.28 6.74
N PHE A 238 -13.25 -0.98 7.94
CA PHE A 238 -12.72 0.10 8.76
C PHE A 238 -11.28 -0.15 9.20
N GLN A 239 -10.96 -1.35 9.69
CA GLN A 239 -9.61 -1.71 10.15
C GLN A 239 -8.61 -1.71 8.99
N SER A 240 -9.02 -2.16 7.82
CA SER A 240 -8.22 -2.09 6.60
C SER A 240 -7.92 -0.63 6.21
N CYS A 241 -8.93 0.23 6.21
CA CYS A 241 -8.78 1.67 6.00
C CYS A 241 -7.83 2.30 7.04
N ALA A 242 -7.89 1.85 8.29
CA ALA A 242 -7.04 2.29 9.39
C ALA A 242 -5.65 1.62 9.39
N SER A 243 -5.25 0.89 8.35
CA SER A 243 -3.91 0.30 8.26
C SER A 243 -2.84 1.37 7.96
N PRO A 244 -1.56 1.14 8.35
CA PRO A 244 -0.48 2.13 8.20
C PRO A 244 -0.24 2.59 6.77
N SER A 245 -0.45 1.72 5.79
CA SER A 245 -0.26 2.04 4.37
C SER A 245 -1.49 2.68 3.71
N CYS A 246 -2.61 2.77 4.42
CA CYS A 246 -3.85 3.36 3.92
C CYS A 246 -4.10 4.75 4.54
N HIS A 247 -4.96 4.84 5.53
CA HIS A 247 -5.40 6.13 6.11
C HIS A 247 -5.19 6.21 7.61
N GLN A 248 -4.34 5.39 8.18
CA GLN A 248 -4.07 5.43 9.62
C GLN A 248 -3.57 6.81 10.03
N ALA A 249 -4.19 7.33 11.10
CA ALA A 249 -3.65 8.44 11.86
C ALA A 249 -3.56 8.05 13.34
N THR A 250 -2.64 8.71 14.04
CA THR A 250 -2.46 8.52 15.48
C THR A 250 -2.56 9.85 16.20
N TRP A 251 -3.15 9.84 17.37
CA TRP A 251 -3.23 11.00 18.24
C TRP A 251 -2.85 10.64 19.66
N LYS A 252 -2.00 11.47 20.30
CA LYS A 252 -1.54 11.28 21.67
C LYS A 252 -2.28 12.20 22.61
N ASP A 253 -2.96 11.64 23.62
CA ASP A 253 -3.68 12.41 24.63
C ASP A 253 -2.78 12.92 25.78
N ASP A 254 -3.37 13.71 26.70
CA ASP A 254 -2.67 14.29 27.86
C ASP A 254 -2.13 13.22 28.84
N LYS A 255 -2.59 11.99 28.75
CA LYS A 255 -2.14 10.85 29.54
C LYS A 255 -1.09 10.02 28.82
N ALA A 256 -0.57 10.52 27.71
CA ALA A 256 0.38 9.84 26.84
C ALA A 256 -0.15 8.56 26.21
N GLN A 257 -1.48 8.35 26.18
CA GLN A 257 -2.09 7.24 25.43
C GLN A 257 -2.07 7.56 23.94
N ILE A 258 -1.72 6.57 23.13
CA ILE A 258 -1.69 6.68 21.66
C ILE A 258 -2.96 6.04 21.13
N TRP A 259 -3.81 6.85 20.54
CA TRP A 259 -5.03 6.42 19.85
C TRP A 259 -4.74 6.29 18.37
N ALA A 260 -5.21 5.22 17.74
CA ALA A 260 -5.05 5.03 16.30
C ALA A 260 -6.40 4.71 15.65
N GLY A 261 -6.58 5.24 14.43
CA GLY A 261 -7.81 5.11 13.67
C GLY A 261 -7.76 5.87 12.36
N VAL A 262 -8.93 6.25 11.85
CA VAL A 262 -9.09 6.99 10.60
C VAL A 262 -9.41 8.45 10.91
N PRO A 263 -8.75 9.44 10.28
CA PRO A 263 -9.14 10.85 10.38
C PRO A 263 -10.62 11.03 10.02
N LEU A 264 -11.35 11.79 10.84
CA LEU A 264 -12.79 11.98 10.64
C LEU A 264 -13.11 12.51 9.24
N TRP A 265 -12.34 13.47 8.72
CA TRP A 265 -12.59 14.04 7.40
C TRP A 265 -12.50 12.99 6.26
N ARG A 266 -11.70 11.93 6.42
CA ARG A 266 -11.63 10.84 5.46
C ARG A 266 -12.94 10.04 5.41
N LEU A 267 -13.49 9.76 6.59
CA LEU A 267 -14.80 9.08 6.69
C LEU A 267 -15.91 9.94 6.11
N LEU A 268 -15.91 11.25 6.38
CA LEU A 268 -16.93 12.15 5.84
C LEU A 268 -16.92 12.17 4.31
N GLY A 269 -15.75 12.08 3.67
CA GLY A 269 -15.61 12.01 2.22
C GLY A 269 -16.28 10.81 1.57
N GLU A 270 -16.64 9.78 2.33
CA GLU A 270 -17.40 8.64 1.81
C GLU A 270 -18.87 8.94 1.55
N VAL A 271 -19.40 10.06 2.12
CA VAL A 271 -20.83 10.38 2.07
C VAL A 271 -21.14 11.87 1.86
N ASP A 272 -20.12 12.72 1.60
CA ASP A 272 -20.30 14.18 1.50
C ASP A 272 -20.62 14.68 0.08
N ASP A 273 -20.58 13.79 -0.91
CA ASP A 273 -21.09 14.01 -2.27
C ASP A 273 -21.59 12.70 -2.88
N ASN A 274 -21.89 12.67 -4.18
CA ASN A 274 -22.34 11.48 -4.90
C ASN A 274 -21.23 10.83 -5.75
N ILE A 275 -19.98 11.13 -5.45
CA ILE A 275 -18.81 10.55 -6.13
C ILE A 275 -18.31 9.37 -5.29
N GLU A 276 -18.24 8.18 -5.87
CA GLU A 276 -17.61 7.06 -5.21
C GLU A 276 -16.13 7.35 -4.97
N HIS A 277 -15.61 6.88 -3.83
CA HIS A 277 -14.30 7.23 -3.33
C HIS A 277 -13.17 6.92 -4.30
N GLU A 278 -12.56 7.97 -4.85
CA GLU A 278 -11.29 7.94 -5.58
C GLU A 278 -10.29 8.87 -4.89
N GLY A 279 -9.29 8.31 -4.21
CA GLY A 279 -8.15 9.08 -3.70
C GLY A 279 -8.50 10.14 -2.65
N LEU A 280 -8.64 11.39 -3.04
CA LEU A 280 -8.92 12.52 -2.15
C LEU A 280 -10.42 12.86 -2.08
N ALA A 281 -11.28 11.87 -1.97
CA ALA A 281 -12.71 12.04 -1.89
C ALA A 281 -13.13 12.79 -0.60
N TYR A 282 -12.96 14.07 -0.56
CA TYR A 282 -13.50 14.95 0.47
C TYR A 282 -13.93 16.25 -0.17
N ASN A 283 -15.19 16.56 -0.05
CA ASN A 283 -15.79 17.74 -0.65
C ASN A 283 -15.45 19.02 0.14
N GLU A 284 -14.26 19.57 -0.13
CA GLU A 284 -13.81 20.79 0.54
C GLU A 284 -14.74 21.97 0.32
N LYS A 285 -15.38 22.05 -0.86
CA LYS A 285 -16.32 23.15 -1.17
C LYS A 285 -17.56 23.07 -0.27
N LEU A 286 -18.10 21.85 -0.05
CA LEU A 286 -19.18 21.64 0.86
C LEU A 286 -18.77 21.97 2.30
N ALA A 287 -17.56 21.57 2.70
CA ALA A 287 -17.03 21.87 4.02
C ALA A 287 -16.81 23.38 4.25
N ASP A 288 -16.48 24.15 3.21
CA ASP A 288 -16.34 25.61 3.26
C ASP A 288 -17.70 26.32 3.32
N ILE A 289 -18.72 25.80 2.64
CA ILE A 289 -20.11 26.29 2.79
C ILE A 289 -20.59 26.08 4.23
N GLY A 290 -20.21 24.98 4.86
CA GLY A 290 -20.52 24.63 6.23
C GLY A 290 -21.69 23.65 6.35
N TYR A 291 -21.49 22.62 7.15
CA TYR A 291 -22.49 21.66 7.58
C TYR A 291 -22.18 21.20 9.00
N LEU A 292 -23.17 20.55 9.64
CA LEU A 292 -22.97 19.98 10.96
C LEU A 292 -22.76 18.46 10.83
N ILE A 293 -21.92 17.92 11.69
CA ILE A 293 -21.60 16.50 11.77
C ILE A 293 -22.13 16.01 13.11
N GLN A 294 -23.18 15.20 13.07
CA GLN A 294 -23.73 14.56 14.25
C GLN A 294 -23.16 13.16 14.39
N ILE A 295 -22.50 12.89 15.50
CA ILE A 295 -21.94 11.59 15.85
C ILE A 295 -22.76 11.01 16.98
N ILE A 296 -23.27 9.79 16.80
CA ILE A 296 -24.24 9.15 17.70
C ILE A 296 -23.61 7.86 18.23
N ALA A 297 -23.71 7.67 19.55
CA ALA A 297 -23.31 6.44 20.21
C ALA A 297 -24.44 5.41 20.26
N THR A 298 -24.12 4.16 20.54
CA THR A 298 -25.06 3.04 20.65
C THR A 298 -26.15 3.22 21.71
N ASP A 299 -25.92 4.09 22.71
CA ASP A 299 -26.90 4.44 23.75
C ASP A 299 -27.77 5.66 23.39
N GLY A 300 -27.60 6.23 22.19
CA GLY A 300 -28.28 7.39 21.69
C GLY A 300 -27.70 8.74 22.12
N TYR A 301 -26.63 8.76 22.94
CA TYR A 301 -25.88 10.00 23.18
C TYR A 301 -25.31 10.54 21.88
N SER A 302 -25.35 11.85 21.70
CA SER A 302 -24.80 12.44 20.46
C SER A 302 -24.03 13.72 20.72
N VAL A 303 -23.09 13.98 19.84
CA VAL A 303 -22.31 15.22 19.78
C VAL A 303 -22.40 15.80 18.38
N THR A 304 -22.26 17.13 18.29
CA THR A 304 -22.27 17.83 17.01
C THR A 304 -20.98 18.63 16.86
N LEU A 305 -20.39 18.53 15.67
CA LEU A 305 -19.21 19.28 15.25
C LEU A 305 -19.54 20.12 14.02
N GLU A 306 -18.79 21.18 13.79
CA GLU A 306 -18.85 21.98 12.56
C GLU A 306 -17.85 21.42 11.55
N SER A 307 -18.19 21.39 10.26
CA SER A 307 -17.31 20.92 9.18
C SER A 307 -15.95 21.61 9.16
N ALA A 308 -15.90 22.90 9.55
CA ALA A 308 -14.66 23.66 9.67
C ALA A 308 -13.62 23.03 10.62
N MET A 309 -14.06 22.31 11.66
CA MET A 309 -13.16 21.63 12.59
C MET A 309 -12.52 20.40 11.98
N THR A 310 -13.14 19.79 10.97
CA THR A 310 -12.72 18.51 10.41
C THR A 310 -11.86 18.66 9.17
N LYS A 311 -11.89 19.82 8.49
CA LYS A 311 -11.26 20.03 7.20
C LYS A 311 -9.77 19.70 7.24
N ARG A 312 -9.38 18.62 6.55
CA ARG A 312 -8.00 18.06 6.50
C ARG A 312 -7.31 17.90 7.86
N ASN A 313 -8.08 17.77 8.94
CA ASN A 313 -7.56 17.63 10.29
C ASN A 313 -7.22 16.16 10.60
N ASN A 314 -5.96 15.80 10.48
CA ASN A 314 -5.48 14.45 10.79
C ASN A 314 -5.35 14.18 12.29
N ASP A 315 -5.41 15.22 13.14
CA ASP A 315 -5.40 15.08 14.60
C ASP A 315 -6.81 14.93 15.19
N LEU A 316 -7.84 14.82 14.35
CA LEU A 316 -9.22 14.55 14.74
C LEU A 316 -9.66 13.24 14.08
N LEU A 317 -9.71 12.17 14.85
CA LEU A 317 -9.89 10.82 14.31
C LEU A 317 -10.94 10.00 15.04
N VAL A 318 -11.51 9.05 14.33
CA VAL A 318 -12.32 7.96 14.87
C VAL A 318 -11.37 6.80 15.14
N ALA A 319 -11.05 6.61 16.42
CA ALA A 319 -10.10 5.58 16.87
C ALA A 319 -10.80 4.25 17.13
N TYR A 320 -10.13 3.14 16.81
CA TYR A 320 -10.58 1.77 17.10
C TYR A 320 -9.62 1.03 18.05
N VAL A 321 -8.40 1.57 18.27
CA VAL A 321 -7.42 1.02 19.21
C VAL A 321 -6.81 2.13 20.08
N VAL A 322 -6.29 1.75 21.23
CA VAL A 322 -5.50 2.62 22.12
C VAL A 322 -4.28 1.85 22.65
N ASN A 323 -3.07 2.42 22.47
CA ASN A 323 -1.80 1.76 22.78
C ASN A 323 -1.73 0.34 22.17
N GLU A 324 -2.11 0.24 20.88
CA GLU A 324 -2.14 -1.01 20.09
C GLU A 324 -3.12 -2.08 20.61
N ASN A 325 -3.94 -1.77 21.62
CA ASN A 325 -4.95 -2.67 22.17
C ASN A 325 -6.35 -2.26 21.74
N PRO A 326 -7.31 -3.20 21.67
CA PRO A 326 -8.72 -2.88 21.47
C PRO A 326 -9.23 -1.85 22.47
N LEU A 327 -10.22 -1.06 22.08
CA LEU A 327 -10.82 -0.07 22.97
C LEU A 327 -11.46 -0.76 24.18
N PRO A 328 -11.37 -0.15 25.38
CA PRO A 328 -12.19 -0.57 26.53
C PRO A 328 -13.67 -0.59 26.20
N ASP A 329 -14.44 -1.51 26.81
CA ASP A 329 -15.89 -1.73 26.55
C ASP A 329 -16.72 -0.44 26.51
N LYS A 330 -16.42 0.50 27.41
CA LYS A 330 -17.12 1.81 27.47
C LYS A 330 -16.93 2.71 26.26
N TYR A 331 -15.96 2.41 25.40
CA TYR A 331 -15.66 3.16 24.18
C TYR A 331 -15.83 2.32 22.91
N PHE A 332 -15.94 0.99 23.09
CA PHE A 332 -16.12 0.05 21.99
C PHE A 332 -17.43 0.30 21.23
N PRO A 333 -17.46 0.23 19.87
CA PRO A 333 -16.37 -0.18 19.00
C PRO A 333 -15.43 0.97 18.59
N LEU A 334 -15.89 2.20 18.61
CA LEU A 334 -15.20 3.36 18.04
C LEU A 334 -15.27 4.55 18.99
N ARG A 335 -14.25 5.41 18.96
CA ARG A 335 -14.20 6.62 19.78
C ARG A 335 -13.68 7.80 18.99
N LEU A 336 -14.37 8.94 19.10
CA LEU A 336 -13.88 10.21 18.62
C LEU A 336 -12.80 10.74 19.59
N VAL A 337 -11.62 11.03 19.06
CA VAL A 337 -10.50 11.61 19.78
C VAL A 337 -9.81 12.66 18.93
N GLY A 338 -9.08 13.58 19.54
CA GLY A 338 -8.29 14.55 18.79
C GLY A 338 -8.12 15.87 19.49
N ASN A 339 -7.37 16.76 18.81
CA ASN A 339 -7.20 18.13 19.23
C ASN A 339 -8.51 18.93 19.07
N GLN A 340 -8.61 20.08 19.72
CA GLN A 340 -9.73 21.04 19.66
C GLN A 340 -11.09 20.50 20.16
N LEU A 341 -11.18 19.22 20.55
CA LEU A 341 -12.42 18.68 21.12
C LEU A 341 -12.60 19.16 22.57
N LYS A 342 -13.81 19.60 22.88
CA LYS A 342 -14.24 19.83 24.26
C LYS A 342 -14.43 18.49 24.95
N LYS A 343 -14.30 18.46 26.27
CA LYS A 343 -14.42 17.23 27.07
C LYS A 343 -15.76 16.48 26.84
N ASN A 344 -16.84 17.21 26.59
CA ASN A 344 -18.15 16.64 26.27
C ASN A 344 -18.33 16.22 24.81
N GLN A 345 -17.31 16.41 23.95
CA GLN A 345 -17.30 15.96 22.56
C GLN A 345 -16.48 14.67 22.37
N LEU A 346 -15.79 14.19 23.42
CA LEU A 346 -15.07 12.92 23.41
C LEU A 346 -16.06 11.74 23.53
N ILE A 347 -16.81 11.48 22.46
CA ILE A 347 -17.82 10.41 22.40
C ILE A 347 -17.15 9.06 22.08
N GLY A 348 -17.60 7.99 22.76
CA GLY A 348 -17.23 6.60 22.48
C GLY A 348 -18.43 5.76 22.13
N ALA A 349 -18.25 4.47 21.90
CA ALA A 349 -19.29 3.54 21.46
C ALA A 349 -20.07 4.04 20.24
N ILE A 350 -19.36 4.62 19.27
CA ILE A 350 -19.99 5.27 18.10
C ILE A 350 -20.69 4.21 17.25
N ASP A 351 -21.97 4.48 16.91
CA ASP A 351 -22.81 3.70 16.01
C ASP A 351 -22.96 4.37 14.64
N SER A 352 -23.11 5.70 14.63
CA SER A 352 -23.34 6.40 13.37
C SER A 352 -22.77 7.82 13.31
N ILE A 353 -22.50 8.27 12.09
CA ILE A 353 -22.07 9.62 11.74
C ILE A 353 -23.00 10.17 10.67
N ASN A 354 -23.69 11.29 10.97
CA ASN A 354 -24.64 11.90 10.08
C ASN A 354 -24.19 13.30 9.69
N LEU A 355 -24.22 13.61 8.40
CA LEU A 355 -24.00 14.95 7.90
C LEU A 355 -25.35 15.69 7.83
N ILE A 356 -25.47 16.78 8.55
CA ILE A 356 -26.66 17.65 8.55
C ILE A 356 -26.36 18.80 7.59
N ILE A 357 -26.75 18.61 6.34
CA ILE A 357 -26.54 19.53 5.22
C ILE A 357 -27.85 20.26 4.95
N ASP A 358 -27.79 21.51 4.48
CA ASP A 358 -29.00 22.23 4.01
C ASP A 358 -29.76 21.35 3.00
N PRO A 359 -31.08 21.13 3.17
CA PRO A 359 -31.84 20.19 2.33
C PRO A 359 -31.80 20.52 0.83
N LYS A 360 -31.75 21.82 0.48
CA LYS A 360 -31.70 22.25 -0.92
C LYS A 360 -30.34 21.90 -1.52
N LEU A 361 -29.26 22.22 -0.79
CA LEU A 361 -27.89 21.89 -1.19
C LEU A 361 -27.69 20.38 -1.29
N ALA A 362 -28.22 19.62 -0.33
CA ALA A 362 -28.18 18.16 -0.36
C ALA A 362 -28.88 17.58 -1.60
N ALA A 363 -30.04 18.13 -1.96
CA ALA A 363 -30.76 17.73 -3.17
C ALA A 363 -29.99 18.07 -4.46
N GLU A 364 -29.33 19.23 -4.50
CA GLU A 364 -28.50 19.63 -5.63
C GLU A 364 -27.29 18.72 -5.79
N LEU A 365 -26.58 18.38 -4.70
CA LEU A 365 -25.44 17.47 -4.71
C LEU A 365 -25.84 16.04 -5.10
N LYS A 366 -26.98 15.56 -4.61
CA LYS A 366 -27.51 14.23 -4.94
C LYS A 366 -27.95 14.13 -6.41
N ALA A 367 -28.47 15.22 -6.97
CA ALA A 367 -28.90 15.31 -8.37
C ALA A 367 -27.74 15.62 -9.33
N ALA A 368 -26.60 16.08 -8.85
CA ALA A 368 -25.43 16.32 -9.67
C ALA A 368 -25.03 15.00 -10.33
N THR A 369 -24.95 14.99 -11.67
CA THR A 369 -24.41 13.82 -12.37
C THR A 369 -22.96 13.66 -11.93
N PRO A 370 -22.56 12.49 -11.35
CA PRO A 370 -21.15 12.24 -11.08
C PRO A 370 -20.38 12.50 -12.38
N PRO A 371 -19.15 13.03 -12.32
CA PRO A 371 -18.31 13.07 -13.49
C PRO A 371 -18.31 11.63 -14.06
N PRO A 372 -18.50 11.45 -15.38
CA PRO A 372 -18.68 10.13 -15.95
C PRO A 372 -17.54 9.25 -15.43
N THR A 373 -17.88 8.24 -14.64
CA THR A 373 -16.98 7.13 -14.36
C THR A 373 -16.46 6.73 -15.71
N ALA A 374 -15.14 6.73 -15.89
CA ALA A 374 -14.55 6.41 -17.18
C ALA A 374 -15.26 5.16 -17.66
N ALA A 375 -16.02 5.28 -18.75
CA ALA A 375 -16.82 4.20 -19.30
C ALA A 375 -15.92 2.96 -19.35
N PRO A 376 -16.42 1.75 -19.03
CA PRO A 376 -15.65 0.55 -19.21
C PRO A 376 -15.00 0.68 -20.57
N THR A 377 -13.68 0.63 -20.63
CA THR A 377 -12.95 0.69 -21.90
C THR A 377 -13.66 -0.31 -22.78
N PRO A 378 -14.25 0.10 -23.92
CA PRO A 378 -14.96 -0.85 -24.76
C PRO A 378 -14.01 -2.01 -25.00
N GLU A 379 -14.54 -3.21 -24.82
CA GLU A 379 -13.89 -4.44 -25.24
C GLU A 379 -13.23 -4.17 -26.59
N PRO A 380 -11.96 -4.53 -26.82
CA PRO A 380 -11.34 -4.27 -28.11
C PRO A 380 -12.23 -4.91 -29.17
N THR A 381 -12.97 -4.10 -29.88
CA THR A 381 -13.64 -4.52 -31.11
C THR A 381 -12.52 -5.06 -31.98
N GLU A 382 -12.57 -6.34 -32.25
CA GLU A 382 -11.70 -7.06 -33.15
C GLU A 382 -11.69 -6.34 -34.50
N SER A 383 -10.76 -5.45 -34.69
CA SER A 383 -10.20 -4.87 -35.90
C SER A 383 -9.55 -3.51 -35.63
N ALA A 384 -8.49 -3.52 -34.86
CA ALA A 384 -7.40 -2.57 -35.02
C ALA A 384 -6.13 -3.41 -35.01
N GLU A 385 -5.39 -3.30 -36.10
CA GLU A 385 -4.06 -3.87 -36.26
C GLU A 385 -3.25 -3.69 -34.97
N PRO A 386 -2.54 -4.72 -34.44
CA PRO A 386 -1.85 -4.62 -33.18
C PRO A 386 -0.88 -3.44 -33.25
N ALA A 387 -1.11 -2.42 -32.43
CA ALA A 387 -0.14 -1.37 -32.21
C ALA A 387 1.17 -2.07 -31.84
N ALA A 388 2.20 -1.87 -32.65
CA ALA A 388 3.50 -2.48 -32.43
C ALA A 388 3.90 -2.27 -30.98
N ALA A 389 4.16 -3.36 -30.25
CA ALA A 389 4.57 -3.29 -28.86
C ALA A 389 5.79 -2.37 -28.78
N LEU A 390 5.71 -1.30 -27.95
CA LEU A 390 6.82 -0.38 -27.74
C LEU A 390 8.02 -1.18 -27.26
N ALA A 391 9.17 -0.94 -27.87
CA ALA A 391 10.40 -1.60 -27.44
C ALA A 391 10.78 -1.11 -26.01
N PRO A 392 11.45 -1.93 -25.19
CA PRO A 392 11.93 -1.46 -23.89
C PRO A 392 12.76 -0.18 -24.03
N GLY A 393 12.39 0.86 -23.28
CA GLY A 393 13.04 2.17 -23.35
C GLY A 393 12.43 3.16 -24.34
N ASP A 394 11.38 2.80 -25.06
CA ASP A 394 10.63 3.72 -25.92
C ASP A 394 9.57 4.49 -25.09
N LEU A 395 9.42 5.79 -25.39
CA LEU A 395 8.38 6.65 -24.84
C LEU A 395 7.52 7.20 -25.99
N LEU A 396 6.21 6.95 -25.93
CA LEU A 396 5.26 7.46 -26.91
C LEU A 396 4.51 8.68 -26.38
N LEU A 397 4.57 9.80 -27.12
CA LEU A 397 3.73 10.99 -26.91
C LEU A 397 2.64 10.98 -28.00
N THR A 398 1.35 10.94 -27.60
CA THR A 398 0.22 10.70 -28.52
C THR A 398 -1.05 11.41 -28.08
N GLY A 399 -2.17 11.24 -28.81
CA GLY A 399 -3.48 11.77 -28.48
C GLY A 399 -3.76 13.13 -29.14
N ALA A 400 -4.33 14.09 -28.39
CA ALA A 400 -4.64 15.43 -28.89
C ALA A 400 -3.36 16.27 -29.06
N VAL A 401 -2.52 15.90 -30.01
CA VAL A 401 -1.24 16.55 -30.36
C VAL A 401 -1.22 16.90 -31.84
N GLU A 402 -0.35 17.85 -32.22
CA GLU A 402 -0.11 18.15 -33.62
C GLU A 402 0.65 17.00 -34.31
N GLN A 403 1.53 16.33 -33.56
CA GLN A 403 2.39 15.26 -34.04
C GLN A 403 2.62 14.23 -32.95
N GLU A 404 2.36 12.96 -33.26
CA GLU A 404 2.78 11.87 -32.39
C GLU A 404 4.30 11.71 -32.44
N VAL A 405 4.91 11.51 -31.27
CA VAL A 405 6.38 11.42 -31.15
C VAL A 405 6.73 10.15 -30.42
N LEU A 406 7.51 9.28 -31.06
CA LEU A 406 8.16 8.14 -30.43
C LEU A 406 9.61 8.49 -30.13
N LEU A 407 9.96 8.53 -28.85
CA LEU A 407 11.31 8.83 -28.36
C LEU A 407 11.96 7.55 -27.87
N LYS A 408 13.18 7.32 -28.30
CA LYS A 408 14.06 6.27 -27.76
C LYS A 408 14.85 6.79 -26.56
N GLU A 409 15.40 5.91 -25.79
CA GLU A 409 16.28 6.29 -24.67
C GLU A 409 17.44 7.20 -25.12
N SER A 410 18.00 6.96 -26.30
CA SER A 410 19.07 7.79 -26.88
C SER A 410 18.59 9.24 -27.15
N ASP A 411 17.35 9.39 -27.59
CA ASP A 411 16.77 10.69 -27.91
C ASP A 411 16.52 11.48 -26.63
N LEU A 412 15.96 10.83 -25.60
CA LEU A 412 15.77 11.43 -24.27
C LEU A 412 17.08 11.84 -23.61
N LYS A 413 18.12 11.00 -23.68
CA LYS A 413 19.46 11.31 -23.17
C LYS A 413 20.17 12.41 -23.98
N GLY A 414 19.77 12.61 -25.23
CA GLY A 414 20.26 13.67 -26.10
C GLY A 414 19.60 15.04 -25.88
N MET A 415 18.52 15.09 -25.10
CA MET A 415 17.83 16.33 -24.74
C MET A 415 18.54 17.07 -23.59
N ASN A 416 17.97 18.21 -23.19
CA ASN A 416 18.50 18.96 -22.04
C ASN A 416 18.16 18.25 -20.72
N VAL A 417 19.08 17.41 -20.25
CA VAL A 417 18.95 16.65 -19.00
C VAL A 417 19.24 17.57 -17.82
N VAL A 418 18.30 17.68 -16.89
CA VAL A 418 18.42 18.48 -15.68
C VAL A 418 18.47 17.62 -14.42
N LYS A 419 19.08 18.16 -13.36
CA LYS A 419 19.06 17.57 -12.01
C LYS A 419 18.24 18.45 -11.09
N ILE A 420 17.30 17.84 -10.38
CA ILE A 420 16.48 18.52 -9.38
C ILE A 420 16.44 17.75 -8.07
N THR A 421 16.26 18.44 -6.96
CA THR A 421 15.87 17.85 -5.69
C THR A 421 14.38 18.10 -5.51
N ALA A 422 13.57 17.04 -5.42
CA ALA A 422 12.14 17.14 -5.19
C ALA A 422 11.74 16.37 -3.92
N GLU A 423 10.67 16.83 -3.27
CA GLU A 423 10.13 16.19 -2.09
C GLU A 423 9.04 15.19 -2.51
N HIS A 424 9.36 13.90 -2.43
CA HIS A 424 8.37 12.86 -2.69
C HIS A 424 7.41 12.78 -1.50
N PRO A 425 6.07 12.80 -1.71
CA PRO A 425 5.07 12.88 -0.62
C PRO A 425 5.18 11.81 0.47
N LYS A 426 5.79 10.64 0.15
CA LYS A 426 5.96 9.51 1.08
C LYS A 426 7.43 9.22 1.46
N LYS A 427 8.43 9.75 0.71
CA LYS A 427 9.84 9.35 0.87
C LYS A 427 10.76 10.52 1.26
N GLY A 428 10.21 11.74 1.34
CA GLY A 428 10.99 12.94 1.62
C GLY A 428 11.81 13.43 0.41
N LYS A 429 12.86 14.23 0.68
CA LYS A 429 13.68 14.83 -0.36
C LYS A 429 14.56 13.81 -1.07
N MET A 430 14.50 13.79 -2.38
CA MET A 430 15.26 12.93 -3.28
C MET A 430 15.78 13.71 -4.47
N ASP A 431 16.94 13.31 -5.00
CA ASP A 431 17.52 13.88 -6.20
C ASP A 431 17.08 13.06 -7.42
N PHE A 432 16.71 13.79 -8.49
CA PHE A 432 16.28 13.19 -9.75
C PHE A 432 17.03 13.83 -10.91
N GLU A 433 17.33 13.02 -11.92
CA GLU A 433 17.95 13.45 -13.18
C GLU A 433 17.04 13.01 -14.33
N GLY A 434 16.71 13.91 -15.25
CA GLY A 434 15.81 13.60 -16.36
C GLY A 434 15.50 14.78 -17.25
N VAL A 435 14.48 14.64 -18.10
CA VAL A 435 14.03 15.66 -19.07
C VAL A 435 12.77 16.34 -18.56
N LEU A 436 12.71 17.66 -18.62
CA LEU A 436 11.53 18.42 -18.22
C LEU A 436 10.32 18.07 -19.10
N LEU A 437 9.16 17.91 -18.49
CA LEU A 437 7.92 17.65 -19.24
C LEU A 437 7.57 18.77 -20.22
N SER A 438 7.92 20.00 -19.89
CA SER A 438 7.75 21.14 -20.80
C SER A 438 8.50 20.96 -22.12
N GLU A 439 9.68 20.36 -22.14
CA GLU A 439 10.43 20.06 -23.37
C GLU A 439 9.77 18.94 -24.17
N LEU A 440 9.30 17.87 -23.50
CA LEU A 440 8.56 16.78 -24.15
C LEU A 440 7.25 17.30 -24.77
N PHE A 441 6.54 18.18 -24.07
CA PHE A 441 5.29 18.76 -24.56
C PHE A 441 5.53 19.72 -25.75
N ALA A 442 6.66 20.43 -25.75
CA ALA A 442 7.04 21.26 -26.89
C ALA A 442 7.31 20.45 -28.17
N LEU A 443 7.74 19.18 -28.04
CA LEU A 443 7.89 18.26 -29.17
C LEU A 443 6.54 17.76 -29.70
N ALA A 444 5.64 17.35 -28.80
CA ALA A 444 4.33 16.79 -29.16
C ALA A 444 3.33 17.89 -29.61
N LYS A 445 3.51 19.11 -29.14
CA LYS A 445 2.64 20.27 -29.39
C LYS A 445 1.17 19.95 -29.11
N PRO A 446 0.77 19.89 -27.84
CA PRO A 446 -0.63 19.64 -27.49
C PRO A 446 -1.56 20.64 -28.19
N LYS A 447 -2.66 20.13 -28.71
CA LYS A 447 -3.70 20.96 -29.32
C LYS A 447 -4.45 21.74 -28.24
N PRO A 448 -5.09 22.89 -28.61
CA PRO A 448 -5.81 23.72 -27.63
C PRO A 448 -6.94 23.04 -26.88
N GLU A 449 -7.53 21.99 -27.47
CA GLU A 449 -8.57 21.17 -26.85
C GLU A 449 -8.05 20.19 -25.79
N ALA A 450 -6.74 19.93 -25.72
CA ALA A 450 -6.15 19.08 -24.70
C ALA A 450 -6.24 19.76 -23.33
N THR A 451 -6.92 19.12 -22.38
CA THR A 451 -7.10 19.64 -21.00
C THR A 451 -6.39 18.80 -19.96
N LYS A 452 -6.02 17.56 -20.32
CA LYS A 452 -5.40 16.59 -19.42
C LYS A 452 -4.41 15.70 -20.14
N VAL A 453 -3.55 15.04 -19.38
CA VAL A 453 -2.65 14.01 -19.87
C VAL A 453 -2.89 12.72 -19.11
N VAL A 454 -2.88 11.59 -19.82
CA VAL A 454 -2.91 10.24 -19.27
C VAL A 454 -1.52 9.64 -19.43
N ILE A 455 -0.86 9.37 -18.32
CA ILE A 455 0.48 8.77 -18.28
C ILE A 455 0.30 7.28 -18.01
N THR A 456 0.84 6.44 -18.91
CA THR A 456 0.72 4.98 -18.83
C THR A 456 2.08 4.34 -18.57
N ALA A 457 2.13 3.42 -17.64
CA ALA A 457 3.28 2.57 -17.32
C ALA A 457 3.30 1.29 -18.16
N SER A 458 4.43 0.61 -18.22
CA SER A 458 4.61 -0.66 -18.94
C SER A 458 3.73 -1.80 -18.42
N ASP A 459 3.32 -1.75 -17.13
CA ASP A 459 2.41 -2.71 -16.49
C ASP A 459 0.91 -2.40 -16.73
N GLY A 460 0.62 -1.36 -17.53
CA GLY A 460 -0.75 -0.90 -17.82
C GLY A 460 -1.34 0.05 -16.78
N PHE A 461 -0.63 0.34 -15.66
CA PHE A 461 -1.06 1.38 -14.74
C PHE A 461 -1.12 2.72 -15.48
N SER A 462 -2.14 3.54 -15.20
CA SER A 462 -2.22 4.89 -15.75
C SER A 462 -2.70 5.88 -14.71
N ALA A 463 -2.14 7.10 -14.77
CA ALA A 463 -2.57 8.23 -13.97
C ALA A 463 -3.00 9.37 -14.90
N GLU A 464 -4.04 10.07 -14.51
CA GLU A 464 -4.53 11.27 -15.21
C GLU A 464 -4.14 12.50 -14.42
N VAL A 465 -3.61 13.52 -15.12
CA VAL A 465 -3.19 14.79 -14.54
C VAL A 465 -3.70 15.92 -15.41
N ALA A 466 -4.21 16.99 -14.82
CA ALA A 466 -4.62 18.17 -15.57
C ALA A 466 -3.41 18.77 -16.28
N LEU A 467 -3.54 19.04 -17.58
CA LEU A 467 -2.45 19.63 -18.39
C LEU A 467 -2.00 20.97 -17.80
N ALA A 468 -2.94 21.76 -17.28
CA ALA A 468 -2.66 23.05 -16.65
C ALA A 468 -1.69 22.93 -15.45
N ASP A 469 -1.82 21.87 -14.64
CA ASP A 469 -0.96 21.67 -13.47
C ASP A 469 0.50 21.35 -13.87
N ILE A 470 0.67 20.63 -14.98
CA ILE A 470 2.01 20.30 -15.50
C ILE A 470 2.65 21.50 -16.20
N VAL A 471 1.87 22.26 -16.98
CA VAL A 471 2.38 23.43 -17.74
C VAL A 471 2.92 24.50 -16.81
N VAL A 472 2.32 24.70 -15.64
CA VAL A 472 2.81 25.68 -14.65
C VAL A 472 3.92 25.14 -13.75
N CYS A 473 4.25 23.86 -13.84
CA CYS A 473 5.23 23.21 -12.99
C CYS A 473 6.65 23.31 -13.61
N PRO A 474 7.56 24.13 -13.07
CA PRO A 474 8.89 24.32 -13.65
C PRO A 474 9.82 23.11 -13.41
N ASN A 475 9.51 22.27 -12.42
CA ASN A 475 10.33 21.14 -11.98
C ASN A 475 9.66 19.78 -12.23
N CYS A 476 8.64 19.72 -13.07
CA CYS A 476 8.03 18.47 -13.48
C CYS A 476 8.86 17.82 -14.58
N LEU A 477 9.32 16.57 -14.34
CA LEU A 477 10.22 15.90 -15.28
C LEU A 477 9.91 14.40 -15.41
N LEU A 478 10.37 13.84 -16.52
CA LEU A 478 10.54 12.42 -16.74
C LEU A 478 11.95 12.05 -16.28
N ALA A 479 12.06 11.44 -15.11
CA ALA A 479 13.34 11.05 -14.52
C ALA A 479 13.82 9.72 -15.08
N PHE A 480 15.13 9.62 -15.32
CA PHE A 480 15.82 8.36 -15.53
C PHE A 480 15.91 7.60 -14.20
N THR A 481 15.90 6.27 -14.28
CA THR A 481 16.13 5.40 -13.12
C THR A 481 17.50 4.72 -13.24
N ASP A 482 17.89 3.95 -12.23
CA ASP A 482 19.11 3.14 -12.27
C ASP A 482 19.04 2.02 -13.32
N GLU A 483 17.84 1.69 -13.80
CA GLU A 483 17.58 0.71 -14.84
C GLU A 483 17.45 1.39 -16.20
N ALA A 484 18.26 0.96 -17.17
CA ALA A 484 18.27 1.53 -18.52
C ALA A 484 16.91 1.33 -19.23
N GLY A 485 16.39 2.40 -19.84
CA GLY A 485 15.10 2.38 -20.52
C GLY A 485 13.88 2.41 -19.60
N VAL A 486 14.07 2.62 -18.30
CA VAL A 486 13.00 2.75 -17.33
C VAL A 486 12.91 4.19 -16.84
N TYR A 487 11.73 4.79 -16.93
CA TYR A 487 11.50 6.19 -16.56
C TYR A 487 10.50 6.30 -15.42
N GLN A 488 10.64 7.35 -14.62
CA GLN A 488 9.70 7.70 -13.57
C GLN A 488 9.22 9.14 -13.75
N LEU A 489 7.92 9.35 -13.65
CA LEU A 489 7.38 10.71 -13.60
C LEU A 489 7.63 11.32 -12.23
N VAL A 490 8.14 12.55 -12.21
CA VAL A 490 8.37 13.34 -10.99
C VAL A 490 7.55 14.62 -11.11
N LEU A 491 6.55 14.73 -10.26
CA LEU A 491 5.59 15.83 -10.24
C LEU A 491 5.56 16.46 -8.84
N PRO A 492 6.51 17.35 -8.51
CA PRO A 492 6.53 18.07 -7.23
C PRO A 492 5.19 18.75 -6.97
N ASP A 493 4.77 18.78 -5.71
CA ASP A 493 3.51 19.38 -5.25
C ASP A 493 2.22 18.69 -5.71
N LEU A 494 2.31 17.60 -6.51
CA LEU A 494 1.17 16.78 -6.89
C LEU A 494 1.11 15.46 -6.09
N PRO A 495 -0.08 14.85 -6.00
CA PRO A 495 -0.28 13.62 -5.23
C PRO A 495 0.66 12.47 -5.64
N SER A 496 1.08 11.64 -4.69
CA SER A 496 2.05 10.55 -4.94
C SER A 496 1.59 9.49 -5.96
N ASN A 497 0.30 9.35 -6.17
CA ASN A 497 -0.28 8.45 -7.19
C ASN A 497 -0.11 8.95 -8.63
N THR A 498 0.26 10.23 -8.82
CA THR A 498 0.60 10.79 -10.14
C THR A 498 2.07 10.59 -10.51
N TRP A 499 2.91 10.14 -9.58
CA TRP A 499 4.32 9.86 -9.80
C TRP A 499 4.49 8.46 -10.42
N VAL A 500 4.04 8.32 -11.67
CA VAL A 500 4.03 7.04 -12.40
C VAL A 500 5.45 6.53 -12.61
N LYS A 501 5.67 5.25 -12.31
CA LYS A 501 6.92 4.54 -12.60
C LYS A 501 6.81 3.76 -13.90
N GLN A 502 7.93 3.42 -14.50
CA GLN A 502 8.00 2.63 -15.75
C GLN A 502 7.16 3.25 -16.89
N VAL A 503 7.22 4.57 -17.01
CA VAL A 503 6.43 5.31 -18.00
C VAL A 503 6.82 4.91 -19.43
N VAL A 504 5.83 4.54 -20.24
CA VAL A 504 6.00 4.18 -21.64
C VAL A 504 5.16 5.05 -22.60
N LYS A 505 4.11 5.70 -22.06
CA LYS A 505 3.22 6.54 -22.89
C LYS A 505 2.71 7.75 -22.12
N ILE A 506 2.64 8.89 -22.82
CA ILE A 506 1.97 10.12 -22.37
C ILE A 506 0.96 10.49 -23.46
N GLU A 507 -0.33 10.42 -23.13
CA GLU A 507 -1.43 10.66 -24.06
C GLU A 507 -2.17 11.93 -23.65
N PHE A 508 -2.27 12.89 -24.58
CA PHE A 508 -2.98 14.15 -24.39
C PHE A 508 -4.47 13.98 -24.74
N LYS A 509 -5.36 14.45 -23.84
CA LYS A 509 -6.83 14.35 -24.01
C LYS A 509 -7.53 15.65 -23.71
#